data_6fff9c97ec193d8fe93467cd0ccd19c5
#
_entry.id   6fff9c97ec193d8fe93467cd0ccd19c5
#
_cell.length_a   1.000
_cell.length_b   1.000
_cell.length_c   1.000
_cell.angle_alpha   90.00
_cell.angle_beta   90.00
_cell.angle_gamma   90.00
#
_symmetry.space_group_name_H-M   'P 1'
#
loop_
_entity.id
_entity.type
_entity.pdbx_description
1 polymer ?
#
loop_
_entity_poly.entity_id
_entity_poly.type
_entity_poly.pdbx_seq_one_letter_code
_entity_poly.pdbx_strand_id
1 'polypeptide(L)'
;MSHQTAWIDLATGEERREPTDPALVDAYLGGRGLAAAILARRQPRGERVRGDELDRPGTPLIFSAGPLTGTGWPASARLHVTFHSPLTGIYGYANSGGFFGPALARAGYDALVITGRAPDPVYLEVTPEGIALRPAAHLWGQGVYATHEALAAGGGRVACIGPAGENGVRIAAVMNDRERAAARCGGGAVMGRKNLKAVVVR
;
A
#
# COMPACT_ATOMS: atom_id res chain seq x y z
N MET A 1 4.26 19.04 -9.89
CA MET A 1 4.18 17.56 -9.90
C MET A 1 2.72 17.21 -10.12
N SER A 2 2.39 16.30 -11.02
CA SER A 2 1.02 15.84 -11.19
C SER A 2 0.65 14.97 -10.00
N HIS A 3 -0.32 15.41 -9.20
CA HIS A 3 -0.87 14.64 -8.10
C HIS A 3 -1.88 13.64 -8.64
N GLN A 4 -1.62 12.34 -8.48
CA GLN A 4 -2.46 11.28 -9.02
C GLN A 4 -2.83 10.25 -7.95
N THR A 5 -4.04 9.72 -8.07
CA THR A 5 -4.46 8.50 -7.38
C THR A 5 -4.50 7.36 -8.40
N ALA A 6 -3.76 6.30 -8.12
CA ALA A 6 -3.80 5.08 -8.92
C ALA A 6 -4.71 4.04 -8.27
N TRP A 7 -5.53 3.40 -9.09
CA TRP A 7 -6.45 2.33 -8.73
C TRP A 7 -5.99 1.06 -9.41
N ILE A 8 -5.71 0.03 -8.62
CA ILE A 8 -5.17 -1.24 -9.11
C ILE A 8 -6.07 -2.37 -8.64
N ASP A 9 -6.60 -3.16 -9.56
CA ASP A 9 -7.30 -4.39 -9.23
C ASP A 9 -6.39 -5.59 -9.48
N LEU A 10 -6.02 -6.29 -8.40
CA LEU A 10 -5.11 -7.43 -8.49
C LEU A 10 -5.75 -8.67 -9.12
N ALA A 11 -7.07 -8.76 -9.16
CA ALA A 11 -7.76 -9.91 -9.76
C ALA A 11 -7.78 -9.83 -11.29
N THR A 12 -7.92 -8.63 -11.83
CA THR A 12 -7.99 -8.40 -13.29
C THR A 12 -6.67 -7.90 -13.87
N GLY A 13 -5.79 -7.35 -13.05
CA GLY A 13 -4.59 -6.64 -13.49
C GLY A 13 -4.86 -5.24 -14.01
N GLU A 14 -6.10 -4.76 -13.89
CA GLU A 14 -6.50 -3.45 -14.37
C GLU A 14 -5.86 -2.32 -13.55
N GLU A 15 -5.30 -1.33 -14.24
CA GLU A 15 -4.74 -0.12 -13.64
C GLU A 15 -5.44 1.11 -14.23
N ARG A 16 -5.86 2.02 -13.37
CA ARG A 16 -6.43 3.31 -13.74
C ARG A 16 -5.78 4.42 -12.93
N ARG A 17 -5.29 5.43 -13.60
CA ARG A 17 -4.73 6.63 -12.99
C ARG A 17 -5.64 7.83 -13.26
N GLU A 18 -5.85 8.63 -12.26
CA GLU A 18 -6.64 9.86 -12.37
C GLU A 18 -6.04 10.96 -11.50
N PRO A 19 -6.20 12.23 -11.84
CA PRO A 19 -5.86 13.31 -10.94
C PRO A 19 -6.55 13.10 -9.58
N THR A 20 -5.82 13.31 -8.49
CA THR A 20 -6.42 13.25 -7.16
C THR A 20 -7.50 14.32 -7.04
N ASP A 21 -8.70 13.94 -6.61
CA ASP A 21 -9.87 14.83 -6.48
C ASP A 21 -9.50 16.06 -5.61
N PRO A 22 -9.49 17.28 -6.18
CA PRO A 22 -9.12 18.50 -5.46
C PRO A 22 -9.98 18.71 -4.20
N ALA A 23 -11.26 18.34 -4.24
CA ALA A 23 -12.14 18.47 -3.08
C ALA A 23 -11.72 17.55 -1.93
N LEU A 24 -11.12 16.40 -2.23
CA LEU A 24 -10.53 15.53 -1.22
C LEU A 24 -9.23 16.11 -0.67
N VAL A 25 -8.42 16.72 -1.52
CA VAL A 25 -7.16 17.37 -1.08
C VAL A 25 -7.49 18.57 -0.19
N ASP A 26 -8.43 19.41 -0.57
CA ASP A 26 -8.85 20.58 0.22
C ASP A 26 -9.41 20.19 1.59
N ALA A 27 -10.20 19.11 1.64
CA ALA A 27 -10.84 18.64 2.89
C ALA A 27 -9.91 17.83 3.80
N TYR A 28 -8.96 17.06 3.22
CA TYR A 28 -8.19 16.04 3.95
C TYR A 28 -6.67 16.15 3.78
N LEU A 29 -6.18 17.12 3.02
CA LEU A 29 -4.78 17.46 2.75
C LEU A 29 -4.00 16.38 1.97
N GLY A 30 -4.08 15.11 2.35
CA GLY A 30 -3.30 14.01 1.77
C GLY A 30 -2.99 12.92 2.79
N GLY A 31 -2.12 11.98 2.41
CA GLY A 31 -1.64 10.93 3.31
C GLY A 31 -2.79 10.18 4.00
N ARG A 32 -2.75 10.14 5.34
CA ARG A 32 -3.76 9.42 6.14
C ARG A 32 -5.18 9.97 5.94
N GLY A 33 -5.34 11.28 5.85
CA GLY A 33 -6.65 11.91 5.70
C GLY A 33 -7.31 11.55 4.37
N LEU A 34 -6.58 11.70 3.27
CA LEU A 34 -7.01 11.30 1.93
C LEU A 34 -7.37 9.80 1.88
N ALA A 35 -6.47 8.94 2.38
CA ALA A 35 -6.68 7.50 2.38
C ALA A 35 -7.90 7.09 3.22
N ALA A 36 -8.13 7.72 4.37
CA ALA A 36 -9.31 7.49 5.19
C ALA A 36 -10.61 7.88 4.46
N ALA A 37 -10.61 9.02 3.76
CA ALA A 37 -11.75 9.47 2.97
C ALA A 37 -12.05 8.52 1.80
N ILE A 38 -11.03 8.05 1.09
CA ILE A 38 -11.16 7.05 0.03
C ILE A 38 -11.75 5.75 0.58
N LEU A 39 -11.22 5.25 1.71
CA LEU A 39 -11.70 4.04 2.35
C LEU A 39 -13.18 4.17 2.77
N ALA A 40 -13.53 5.28 3.41
CA ALA A 40 -14.89 5.54 3.88
C ALA A 40 -15.92 5.64 2.75
N ARG A 41 -15.56 6.22 1.60
CA ARG A 41 -16.43 6.29 0.41
C ARG A 41 -16.70 4.93 -0.21
N ARG A 42 -15.83 3.96 0.00
CA ARG A 42 -15.94 2.59 -0.52
C ARG A 42 -16.61 1.61 0.44
N GLN A 43 -16.84 2.02 1.68
CA GLN A 43 -17.52 1.20 2.67
C GLN A 43 -19.02 1.57 2.70
N PRO A 44 -19.92 0.59 2.62
CA PRO A 44 -21.32 0.82 2.88
C PRO A 44 -21.54 1.38 4.29
N ARG A 45 -22.37 2.39 4.42
CA ARG A 45 -22.64 3.03 5.71
C ARG A 45 -23.23 2.03 6.70
N GLY A 46 -22.64 1.93 7.89
CA GLY A 46 -23.12 1.10 8.99
C GLY A 46 -22.63 -0.35 8.99
N GLU A 47 -21.93 -0.80 7.96
CA GLU A 47 -21.34 -2.14 7.95
C GLU A 47 -19.99 -2.18 8.64
N ARG A 48 -19.82 -3.10 9.59
CA ARG A 48 -18.51 -3.50 10.11
C ARG A 48 -17.95 -4.54 9.17
N VAL A 49 -16.76 -4.30 8.63
CA VAL A 49 -16.04 -5.32 7.85
C VAL A 49 -15.58 -6.41 8.82
N ARG A 50 -16.16 -7.61 8.73
CA ARG A 50 -15.75 -8.75 9.55
C ARG A 50 -14.53 -9.43 8.94
N GLY A 51 -13.85 -10.29 9.72
CA GLY A 51 -12.56 -10.87 9.32
C GLY A 51 -12.56 -11.66 8.00
N ASP A 52 -13.69 -12.29 7.65
CA ASP A 52 -13.94 -12.98 6.39
C ASP A 52 -14.26 -12.03 5.22
N GLU A 53 -14.73 -10.83 5.53
CA GLU A 53 -15.05 -9.80 4.54
C GLU A 53 -13.85 -8.96 4.11
N LEU A 54 -12.72 -9.08 4.82
CA LEU A 54 -11.45 -8.45 4.42
C LEU A 54 -10.92 -9.01 3.10
N ASP A 55 -11.38 -10.19 2.72
CA ASP A 55 -11.06 -10.85 1.46
C ASP A 55 -12.03 -10.48 0.33
N ARG A 56 -13.04 -9.62 0.60
CA ARG A 56 -13.95 -9.14 -0.45
C ARG A 56 -13.14 -8.39 -1.51
N PRO A 57 -13.39 -8.66 -2.81
CA PRO A 57 -12.64 -8.06 -3.91
C PRO A 57 -12.57 -6.53 -3.84
N GLY A 58 -13.59 -5.87 -3.32
CA GLY A 58 -13.67 -4.41 -3.22
C GLY A 58 -12.94 -3.77 -2.04
N THR A 59 -12.44 -4.54 -1.05
CA THR A 59 -11.79 -3.97 0.15
C THR A 59 -10.41 -3.39 -0.20
N PRO A 60 -10.20 -2.08 -0.05
CA PRO A 60 -8.95 -1.46 -0.46
C PRO A 60 -7.84 -1.61 0.58
N LEU A 61 -6.61 -1.75 0.08
CA LEU A 61 -5.37 -1.47 0.78
C LEU A 61 -4.76 -0.23 0.12
N ILE A 62 -4.47 0.80 0.90
CA ILE A 62 -4.07 2.10 0.36
C ILE A 62 -2.68 2.47 0.88
N PHE A 63 -1.74 2.66 -0.03
CA PHE A 63 -0.45 3.30 0.24
C PHE A 63 -0.54 4.76 -0.14
N SER A 64 -0.17 5.69 0.74
CA SER A 64 -0.30 7.11 0.44
C SER A 64 0.83 7.95 1.02
N ALA A 65 1.07 9.09 0.38
CA ALA A 65 2.03 10.11 0.77
C ALA A 65 1.31 11.40 1.18
N GLY A 66 1.89 12.12 2.14
CA GLY A 66 1.37 13.43 2.53
C GLY A 66 1.89 14.54 1.62
N PRO A 67 1.32 15.75 1.67
CA PRO A 67 1.66 16.85 0.76
C PRO A 67 3.11 17.35 0.90
N LEU A 68 3.73 17.17 2.06
CA LEU A 68 5.14 17.52 2.28
C LEU A 68 6.09 16.37 1.99
N THR A 69 5.56 15.15 1.74
CA THR A 69 6.39 13.98 1.49
C THR A 69 7.10 14.12 0.15
N GLY A 70 8.43 13.98 0.16
CA GLY A 70 9.25 14.11 -1.05
C GLY A 70 9.67 15.53 -1.42
N THR A 71 9.21 16.57 -0.70
CA THR A 71 9.55 17.98 -0.98
C THR A 71 10.92 18.42 -0.44
N GLY A 72 11.57 17.60 0.39
CA GLY A 72 12.79 17.95 1.10
C GLY A 72 12.54 18.63 2.46
N TRP A 73 11.29 18.84 2.85
CA TRP A 73 10.97 19.38 4.18
C TRP A 73 11.44 18.42 5.29
N PRO A 74 12.07 18.91 6.37
CA PRO A 74 12.55 18.05 7.46
C PRO A 74 11.43 17.20 8.06
N ALA A 75 11.74 15.92 8.39
CA ALA A 75 10.85 14.96 9.05
C ALA A 75 9.53 14.64 8.32
N SER A 76 9.41 14.94 7.01
CA SER A 76 8.19 14.76 6.22
C SER A 76 8.11 13.42 5.46
N ALA A 77 9.12 12.56 5.56
CA ALA A 77 9.25 11.33 4.76
C ALA A 77 8.36 10.18 5.26
N ARG A 78 7.04 10.39 5.37
CA ARG A 78 6.13 9.36 5.87
C ARG A 78 5.35 8.66 4.76
N LEU A 79 5.48 7.31 4.75
CA LEU A 79 4.54 6.42 4.10
C LEU A 79 3.35 6.19 5.03
N HIS A 80 2.15 6.22 4.52
CA HIS A 80 0.92 5.84 5.21
C HIS A 80 0.32 4.59 4.54
N VAL A 81 -0.10 3.63 5.36
CA VAL A 81 -0.80 2.41 4.90
C VAL A 81 -2.15 2.36 5.60
N THR A 82 -3.22 2.36 4.82
CA THR A 82 -4.61 2.42 5.32
C THR A 82 -5.40 1.24 4.76
N PHE A 83 -6.18 0.61 5.63
CA PHE A 83 -6.92 -0.62 5.31
C PHE A 83 -7.98 -0.90 6.39
N HIS A 84 -8.78 -1.94 6.20
CA HIS A 84 -9.56 -2.53 7.31
C HIS A 84 -8.70 -3.51 8.09
N SER A 85 -8.58 -3.28 9.40
CA SER A 85 -7.71 -4.08 10.26
C SER A 85 -8.22 -5.52 10.41
N PRO A 86 -7.43 -6.54 10.06
CA PRO A 86 -7.78 -7.93 10.31
C PRO A 86 -7.82 -8.29 11.79
N LEU A 87 -7.25 -7.45 12.66
CA LEU A 87 -7.25 -7.64 14.09
C LEU A 87 -8.52 -7.10 14.75
N THR A 88 -8.98 -5.90 14.33
CA THR A 88 -10.05 -5.17 15.02
C THR A 88 -11.36 -5.09 14.22
N GLY A 89 -11.34 -5.37 12.91
CA GLY A 89 -12.48 -5.25 12.01
C GLY A 89 -12.92 -3.82 11.70
N ILE A 90 -12.14 -2.81 12.14
CA ILE A 90 -12.43 -1.40 11.89
C ILE A 90 -11.30 -0.74 11.08
N TYR A 91 -11.38 0.56 10.86
CA TYR A 91 -10.33 1.36 10.25
C TYR A 91 -8.96 1.04 10.85
N GLY A 92 -8.04 0.60 10.01
CA GLY A 92 -6.65 0.31 10.33
C GLY A 92 -5.73 1.34 9.67
N TYR A 93 -4.75 1.79 10.44
CA TYR A 93 -3.76 2.75 9.98
C TYR A 93 -2.39 2.43 10.55
N ALA A 94 -1.42 2.42 9.67
CA ALA A 94 -0.01 2.34 10.06
C ALA A 94 0.80 3.36 9.26
N ASN A 95 1.93 3.79 9.79
CA ASN A 95 2.86 4.64 9.06
C ASN A 95 4.30 4.24 9.32
N SER A 96 5.15 4.58 8.38
CA SER A 96 6.58 4.32 8.46
C SER A 96 7.38 5.49 7.91
N GLY A 97 8.56 5.72 8.46
CA GLY A 97 9.56 6.62 7.88
C GLY A 97 10.32 5.93 6.76
N GLY A 98 11.42 6.55 6.34
CA GLY A 98 12.31 6.02 5.30
C GLY A 98 12.10 6.71 3.96
N PHE A 99 12.47 6.03 2.88
CA PHE A 99 12.55 6.61 1.54
C PHE A 99 11.43 6.17 0.61
N PHE A 100 10.63 5.16 1.00
CA PHE A 100 9.52 4.68 0.17
C PHE A 100 8.45 5.75 -0.08
N GLY A 101 7.99 6.44 0.98
CA GLY A 101 7.02 7.54 0.85
C GLY A 101 7.49 8.66 -0.08
N PRO A 102 8.71 9.19 0.11
CA PRO A 102 9.31 10.15 -0.82
C PRO A 102 9.44 9.65 -2.26
N ALA A 103 9.77 8.38 -2.47
CA ALA A 103 9.84 7.80 -3.81
C ALA A 103 8.45 7.77 -4.47
N LEU A 104 7.42 7.33 -3.72
CA LEU A 104 6.04 7.31 -4.18
C LEU A 104 5.56 8.70 -4.61
N ALA A 105 5.80 9.72 -3.77
CA ALA A 105 5.44 11.09 -4.08
C ALA A 105 6.19 11.64 -5.31
N ARG A 106 7.50 11.33 -5.45
CA ARG A 106 8.29 11.74 -6.62
C ARG A 106 7.87 11.02 -7.91
N ALA A 107 7.38 9.79 -7.80
CA ALA A 107 6.78 9.09 -8.94
C ALA A 107 5.41 9.68 -9.35
N GLY A 108 4.91 10.70 -8.62
CA GLY A 108 3.69 11.44 -8.96
C GLY A 108 2.41 10.92 -8.32
N TYR A 109 2.52 9.99 -7.36
CA TYR A 109 1.35 9.39 -6.73
C TYR A 109 1.11 9.91 -5.31
N ASP A 110 -0.10 10.42 -5.07
CA ASP A 110 -0.61 10.71 -3.72
C ASP A 110 -1.08 9.44 -3.02
N ALA A 111 -1.69 8.53 -3.78
CA ALA A 111 -2.19 7.26 -3.27
C ALA A 111 -2.18 6.14 -4.33
N LEU A 112 -1.90 4.92 -3.86
CA LEU A 112 -2.15 3.67 -4.57
C LEU A 112 -3.30 2.95 -3.86
N VAL A 113 -4.42 2.77 -4.54
CA VAL A 113 -5.61 2.08 -4.01
C VAL A 113 -5.68 0.70 -4.62
N ILE A 114 -5.36 -0.31 -3.84
CA ILE A 114 -5.18 -1.69 -4.28
C ILE A 114 -6.39 -2.52 -3.84
N THR A 115 -7.15 -3.02 -4.80
CA THR A 115 -8.32 -3.88 -4.61
C THR A 115 -8.08 -5.28 -5.17
N GLY A 116 -9.05 -6.15 -5.04
CA GLY A 116 -8.95 -7.52 -5.56
C GLY A 116 -7.94 -8.39 -4.81
N ARG A 117 -7.77 -9.59 -5.33
CA ARG A 117 -6.75 -10.57 -4.93
C ARG A 117 -6.16 -11.19 -6.18
N ALA A 118 -4.86 -11.18 -6.32
CA ALA A 118 -4.19 -11.88 -7.40
C ALA A 118 -4.37 -13.41 -7.28
N PRO A 119 -4.54 -14.15 -8.39
CA PRO A 119 -4.61 -15.60 -8.34
C PRO A 119 -3.32 -16.23 -7.79
N ASP A 120 -2.18 -15.68 -8.16
CA ASP A 120 -0.85 -16.07 -7.74
C ASP A 120 -0.12 -14.93 -7.04
N PRO A 121 0.96 -15.20 -6.27
CA PRO A 121 1.78 -14.16 -5.67
C PRO A 121 2.34 -13.18 -6.68
N VAL A 122 2.12 -11.88 -6.42
CA VAL A 122 2.59 -10.77 -7.26
C VAL A 122 3.31 -9.71 -6.44
N TYR A 123 4.07 -8.86 -7.12
CA TYR A 123 4.45 -7.54 -6.62
C TYR A 123 4.05 -6.45 -7.61
N LEU A 124 3.84 -5.24 -7.12
CA LEU A 124 3.61 -4.06 -7.96
C LEU A 124 4.94 -3.36 -8.22
N GLU A 125 5.22 -3.08 -9.48
CA GLU A 125 6.30 -2.20 -9.91
C GLU A 125 5.69 -0.86 -10.33
N VAL A 126 6.02 0.18 -9.57
CA VAL A 126 5.46 1.53 -9.69
C VAL A 126 6.52 2.44 -10.27
N THR A 127 6.22 3.07 -11.40
CA THR A 127 7.05 4.06 -12.05
C THR A 127 6.22 5.32 -12.37
N PRO A 128 6.83 6.45 -12.71
CA PRO A 128 6.07 7.63 -13.19
C PRO A 128 5.21 7.33 -14.42
N GLU A 129 5.62 6.37 -15.27
CA GLU A 129 4.95 6.00 -16.51
C GLU A 129 3.74 5.09 -16.27
N GLY A 130 3.74 4.31 -15.19
CA GLY A 130 2.65 3.37 -14.88
C GLY A 130 2.97 2.35 -13.81
N ILE A 131 2.02 1.44 -13.59
CA ILE A 131 2.10 0.40 -12.59
C ILE A 131 1.94 -0.95 -13.28
N ALA A 132 2.88 -1.85 -13.04
CA ALA A 132 2.85 -3.21 -13.59
C ALA A 132 2.74 -4.25 -12.46
N LEU A 133 1.91 -5.27 -12.69
CA LEU A 133 1.91 -6.48 -11.89
C LEU A 133 3.04 -7.40 -12.38
N ARG A 134 3.85 -7.87 -11.44
CA ARG A 134 4.96 -8.78 -11.71
C ARG A 134 4.82 -10.06 -10.89
N PRO A 135 5.14 -11.23 -11.44
CA PRO A 135 5.11 -12.49 -10.69
C PRO A 135 6.08 -12.46 -9.50
N ALA A 136 5.62 -12.95 -8.34
CA ALA A 136 6.38 -13.00 -7.09
C ALA A 136 6.43 -14.38 -6.44
N ALA A 137 6.07 -15.45 -7.15
CA ALA A 137 6.08 -16.82 -6.61
C ALA A 137 7.47 -17.21 -6.08
N HIS A 138 8.54 -16.79 -6.74
CA HIS A 138 9.93 -17.03 -6.33
C HIS A 138 10.33 -16.28 -5.04
N LEU A 139 9.57 -15.27 -4.63
CA LEU A 139 9.79 -14.47 -3.42
C LEU A 139 8.88 -14.92 -2.26
N TRP A 140 7.85 -15.73 -2.55
CA TRP A 140 6.91 -16.20 -1.53
C TRP A 140 7.62 -17.15 -0.58
N GLY A 141 7.41 -16.99 0.73
CA GLY A 141 8.15 -17.68 1.77
C GLY A 141 9.49 -17.00 2.16
N GLN A 142 9.99 -16.07 1.34
CA GLN A 142 11.22 -15.35 1.65
C GLN A 142 11.01 -14.31 2.76
N GLY A 143 12.02 -14.15 3.61
CA GLY A 143 12.04 -13.10 4.62
C GLY A 143 12.15 -11.71 4.01
N VAL A 144 11.87 -10.68 4.83
CA VAL A 144 11.88 -9.27 4.42
C VAL A 144 13.22 -8.84 3.81
N TYR A 145 14.34 -9.23 4.41
CA TYR A 145 15.67 -8.85 3.92
C TYR A 145 15.96 -9.40 2.54
N ALA A 146 15.71 -10.70 2.32
CA ALA A 146 15.93 -11.34 1.03
C ALA A 146 14.99 -10.76 -0.05
N THR A 147 13.71 -10.54 0.28
CA THR A 147 12.74 -9.90 -0.63
C THR A 147 13.18 -8.49 -1.01
N HIS A 148 13.62 -7.70 -0.03
CA HIS A 148 14.09 -6.35 -0.28
C HIS A 148 15.34 -6.35 -1.17
N GLU A 149 16.31 -7.20 -0.88
CA GLU A 149 17.55 -7.29 -1.65
C GLU A 149 17.29 -7.67 -3.12
N ALA A 150 16.40 -8.65 -3.35
CA ALA A 150 16.02 -9.07 -4.69
C ALA A 150 15.32 -7.95 -5.49
N LEU A 151 14.45 -7.16 -4.85
CA LEU A 151 13.62 -6.16 -5.52
C LEU A 151 14.23 -4.75 -5.56
N ALA A 152 15.16 -4.42 -4.65
CA ALA A 152 15.83 -3.13 -4.64
C ALA A 152 16.95 -3.02 -5.69
N ALA A 153 17.33 -4.12 -6.33
CA ALA A 153 18.29 -4.11 -7.42
C ALA A 153 17.85 -3.13 -8.52
N GLY A 154 18.73 -2.24 -8.94
CA GLY A 154 18.40 -1.15 -9.88
C GLY A 154 17.81 0.11 -9.23
N GLY A 155 17.89 0.26 -7.88
CA GLY A 155 17.56 1.53 -7.19
C GLY A 155 16.11 1.65 -6.70
N GLY A 156 15.29 0.60 -6.78
CA GLY A 156 13.91 0.62 -6.31
C GLY A 156 13.79 0.76 -4.79
N ARG A 157 12.73 1.44 -4.34
CA ARG A 157 12.30 1.48 -2.94
C ARG A 157 11.20 0.45 -2.71
N VAL A 158 11.40 -0.41 -1.73
CA VAL A 158 10.57 -1.61 -1.54
C VAL A 158 9.78 -1.50 -0.26
N ALA A 159 8.48 -1.75 -0.34
CA ALA A 159 7.62 -2.09 0.79
C ALA A 159 7.14 -3.54 0.61
N CYS A 160 7.40 -4.42 1.58
CA CYS A 160 7.12 -5.86 1.42
C CYS A 160 6.64 -6.52 2.72
N ILE A 161 6.20 -7.75 2.58
CA ILE A 161 5.86 -8.64 3.70
C ILE A 161 6.80 -9.85 3.75
N GLY A 162 6.98 -10.37 4.94
CA GLY A 162 7.60 -11.67 5.17
C GLY A 162 6.55 -12.77 5.41
N PRO A 163 6.99 -13.99 5.80
CA PRO A 163 6.11 -15.14 6.02
C PRO A 163 4.95 -14.90 6.99
N ALA A 164 5.12 -14.02 7.97
CA ALA A 164 4.03 -13.65 8.88
C ALA A 164 2.85 -13.00 8.14
N GLY A 165 3.12 -12.10 7.18
CA GLY A 165 2.07 -11.50 6.34
C GLY A 165 1.45 -12.52 5.41
N GLU A 166 2.26 -13.33 4.75
CA GLU A 166 1.82 -14.39 3.84
C GLU A 166 0.89 -15.39 4.51
N ASN A 167 1.18 -15.74 5.77
CA ASN A 167 0.36 -16.64 6.60
C ASN A 167 -0.82 -15.93 7.30
N GLY A 168 -1.08 -14.67 6.99
CA GLY A 168 -2.23 -13.93 7.50
C GLY A 168 -2.18 -13.63 9.01
N VAL A 169 -0.99 -13.59 9.61
CA VAL A 169 -0.83 -13.23 11.03
C VAL A 169 -1.37 -11.83 11.25
N ARG A 170 -2.41 -11.70 12.08
CA ARG A 170 -3.24 -10.48 12.21
C ARG A 170 -2.49 -9.23 12.68
N ILE A 171 -1.27 -9.37 13.18
CA ILE A 171 -0.39 -8.27 13.60
C ILE A 171 0.79 -8.07 12.65
N ALA A 172 0.83 -8.78 11.51
CA ALA A 172 1.94 -8.68 10.57
C ALA A 172 2.11 -7.25 10.05
N ALA A 173 3.37 -6.81 9.99
CA ALA A 173 3.75 -5.48 9.53
C ALA A 173 3.97 -5.44 8.01
N VAL A 174 3.86 -4.25 7.44
CA VAL A 174 4.46 -3.91 6.15
C VAL A 174 5.82 -3.30 6.43
N MET A 175 6.87 -3.91 5.88
CA MET A 175 8.25 -3.47 6.06
C MET A 175 8.72 -2.69 4.84
N ASN A 176 9.37 -1.54 5.05
CA ASN A 176 9.97 -0.79 3.96
C ASN A 176 11.42 -0.43 4.25
N ASP A 177 12.20 -0.23 3.20
CA ASP A 177 13.61 0.14 3.30
C ASP A 177 14.39 -0.79 4.27
N ARG A 178 14.12 -2.10 4.25
CA ARG A 178 14.67 -3.19 5.09
C ARG A 178 14.27 -3.12 6.57
N GLU A 179 14.38 -1.97 7.22
CA GLU A 179 14.34 -1.84 8.68
C GLU A 179 13.20 -0.96 9.20
N ARG A 180 12.42 -0.37 8.30
CA ARG A 180 11.29 0.49 8.65
C ARG A 180 10.00 -0.30 8.62
N ALA A 181 9.14 -0.08 9.58
CA ALA A 181 7.91 -0.84 9.73
C ALA A 181 6.66 0.04 9.84
N ALA A 182 5.70 -0.17 8.97
CA ALA A 182 4.31 0.20 9.19
C ALA A 182 3.65 -0.97 9.94
N ALA A 183 3.88 -1.02 11.28
CA ALA A 183 3.70 -2.23 12.07
C ALA A 183 2.32 -2.37 12.73
N ARG A 184 1.50 -1.31 12.76
CA ARG A 184 0.23 -1.34 13.51
C ARG A 184 -0.91 -1.91 12.67
N CYS A 185 -1.90 -2.48 13.37
CA CYS A 185 -3.21 -2.89 12.83
C CYS A 185 -3.20 -4.05 11.81
N GLY A 186 -2.04 -4.65 11.49
CA GLY A 186 -1.98 -5.88 10.68
C GLY A 186 -2.00 -5.68 9.14
N GLY A 187 -1.48 -4.57 8.64
CA GLY A 187 -1.43 -4.29 7.19
C GLY A 187 -0.69 -5.36 6.38
N GLY A 188 0.31 -6.03 6.98
CA GLY A 188 1.00 -7.13 6.32
C GLY A 188 0.11 -8.34 6.04
N ALA A 189 -0.82 -8.65 6.93
CA ALA A 189 -1.79 -9.71 6.70
C ALA A 189 -2.77 -9.35 5.57
N VAL A 190 -3.11 -8.06 5.41
CA VAL A 190 -3.95 -7.60 4.29
C VAL A 190 -3.22 -7.78 2.96
N MET A 191 -1.91 -7.46 2.89
CA MET A 191 -1.10 -7.74 1.70
C MET A 191 -1.07 -9.24 1.39
N GLY A 192 -0.80 -10.09 2.39
CA GLY A 192 -0.75 -11.53 2.22
C GLY A 192 -2.06 -12.12 1.67
N ARG A 193 -3.20 -11.69 2.21
CA ARG A 193 -4.53 -12.09 1.73
C ARG A 193 -4.82 -11.68 0.28
N LYS A 194 -4.19 -10.61 -0.19
CA LYS A 194 -4.27 -10.17 -1.58
C LYS A 194 -3.27 -10.85 -2.51
N ASN A 195 -2.45 -11.79 -2.01
CA ASN A 195 -1.29 -12.36 -2.70
C ASN A 195 -0.30 -11.28 -3.17
N LEU A 196 -0.25 -10.14 -2.46
CA LEU A 196 0.66 -9.04 -2.75
C LEU A 196 1.91 -9.15 -1.88
N LYS A 197 3.02 -9.58 -2.46
CA LYS A 197 4.30 -9.74 -1.77
C LYS A 197 4.98 -8.42 -1.48
N ALA A 198 4.96 -7.51 -2.44
CA ALA A 198 5.64 -6.23 -2.34
C ALA A 198 5.05 -5.15 -3.24
N VAL A 199 5.40 -3.90 -2.93
CA VAL A 199 5.29 -2.74 -3.81
C VAL A 199 6.68 -2.16 -3.96
N VAL A 200 7.12 -1.95 -5.20
CA VAL A 200 8.44 -1.39 -5.55
C VAL A 200 8.23 -0.09 -6.30
N VAL A 201 8.84 1.00 -5.85
CA VAL A 201 8.79 2.31 -6.52
C VAL A 201 10.16 2.59 -7.13
N ARG A 202 10.19 2.91 -8.42
CA ARG A 202 11.41 3.20 -9.20
C ARG A 202 11.40 4.63 -9.73
#